data_d051149e588f644b6a8deadb5d355bf5
#
_entry.id   d051149e588f644b6a8deadb5d355bf5
#
_cell.length_a   1.000
_cell.length_b   1.000
_cell.length_c   1.000
_cell.angle_alpha   90.00
_cell.angle_beta   90.00
_cell.angle_gamma   90.00
#
_symmetry.space_group_name_H-M   'P 1'
#
loop_
_entity.id
_entity.type
_entity.pdbx_description
1 polymer ?
#
loop_
_entity_poly.entity_id
_entity_poly.type
_entity_poly.pdbx_seq_one_letter_code
_entity_poly.pdbx_strand_id
1 'polypeptide(L)'
;MVLVGEHMIKSKRNFTGKIWNEKLIIFDIIVYNGIQLIGKTSKERVELLDNLYGIHECDDKFLLKTDIENVYRVKTFYSNFKSIFDELVQVDMWEGLVFKRSNAPLEGGNSPNKNSSFKIRKLTKNYLY
;
A
#
# COMPACT_ATOMS: atom_id res chain seq x y z
N MET A 1 -16.52 1.09 8.76
CA MET A 1 -15.27 0.58 8.18
C MET A 1 -14.25 1.70 8.14
N VAL A 2 -13.03 1.41 8.54
CA VAL A 2 -11.93 2.38 8.48
C VAL A 2 -10.81 1.78 7.63
N LEU A 3 -10.43 2.51 6.59
CA LEU A 3 -9.37 2.14 5.66
C LEU A 3 -8.17 3.07 5.87
N VAL A 4 -6.98 2.54 5.59
CA VAL A 4 -5.76 3.34 5.51
C VAL A 4 -5.39 3.47 4.04
N GLY A 5 -5.22 4.70 3.58
CA GLY A 5 -4.91 4.93 2.18
C GLY A 5 -4.41 6.34 1.95
N GLU A 6 -4.22 6.66 0.69
CA GLU A 6 -3.78 7.98 0.26
C GLU A 6 -4.65 8.46 -0.90
N HIS A 7 -5.12 9.70 -0.79
CA HIS A 7 -5.79 10.38 -1.89
C HIS A 7 -4.75 11.13 -2.72
N MET A 8 -4.58 10.68 -3.97
CA MET A 8 -3.59 11.26 -4.87
C MET A 8 -4.15 12.52 -5.50
N ILE A 9 -3.84 13.67 -4.87
CA ILE A 9 -4.30 14.98 -5.34
C ILE A 9 -3.27 15.66 -6.25
N LYS A 10 -1.99 15.43 -6.00
CA LYS A 10 -0.92 15.98 -6.81
C LYS A 10 -0.68 15.13 -8.04
N SER A 11 -0.51 15.79 -9.18
CA SER A 11 -0.22 15.09 -10.44
C SER A 11 1.20 14.55 -10.42
N LYS A 12 1.32 13.23 -10.33
CA LYS A 12 2.58 12.50 -10.42
C LYS A 12 2.43 11.39 -11.44
N ARG A 13 3.53 10.92 -11.99
CA ARG A 13 3.49 9.85 -12.99
C ARG A 13 3.53 8.49 -12.33
N ASN A 14 2.68 7.58 -12.85
CA ASN A 14 2.64 6.19 -12.40
C ASN A 14 3.66 5.33 -13.17
N PHE A 15 3.61 4.01 -12.95
CA PHE A 15 4.51 3.04 -13.58
C PHE A 15 4.48 3.12 -15.13
N THR A 16 3.33 3.40 -15.72
CA THR A 16 3.19 3.50 -17.18
C THR A 16 3.52 4.90 -17.73
N GLY A 17 3.95 5.83 -16.88
CA GLY A 17 4.30 7.19 -17.29
C GLY A 17 3.11 8.12 -17.41
N LYS A 18 1.92 7.68 -17.04
CA LYS A 18 0.70 8.51 -17.09
C LYS A 18 0.57 9.34 -15.82
N ILE A 19 -0.01 10.53 -15.96
CA ILE A 19 -0.30 11.39 -14.81
C ILE A 19 -1.39 10.76 -13.98
N TRP A 20 -1.12 10.63 -12.67
CA TRP A 20 -1.99 9.99 -11.71
C TRP A 20 -2.45 10.99 -10.66
N ASN A 21 -3.71 11.36 -10.70
CA ASN A 21 -4.33 12.26 -9.72
C ASN A 21 -5.81 11.90 -9.56
N GLU A 22 -6.44 12.47 -8.57
CA GLU A 22 -7.86 12.26 -8.25
C GLU A 22 -8.20 10.77 -8.06
N LYS A 23 -7.27 10.00 -7.48
CA LYS A 23 -7.44 8.57 -7.22
C LYS A 23 -7.14 8.25 -5.77
N LEU A 24 -7.85 7.27 -5.24
CA LEU A 24 -7.62 6.74 -3.89
C LEU A 24 -6.83 5.44 -3.99
N ILE A 25 -5.79 5.32 -3.18
CA ILE A 25 -5.02 4.07 -3.05
C ILE A 25 -5.21 3.54 -1.64
N ILE A 26 -5.73 2.32 -1.52
CA ILE A 26 -5.96 1.66 -0.24
C ILE A 26 -4.73 0.83 0.13
N PHE A 27 -4.21 1.01 1.35
CA PHE A 27 -3.06 0.27 1.87
C PHE A 27 -3.45 -0.81 2.86
N ASP A 28 -4.47 -0.57 3.69
CA ASP A 28 -4.83 -1.47 4.78
C ASP A 28 -6.29 -1.25 5.21
N ILE A 29 -6.79 -2.16 6.03
CA ILE A 29 -8.09 -2.03 6.69
C ILE A 29 -7.91 -2.28 8.19
N ILE A 30 -8.48 -1.43 9.02
CA ILE A 30 -8.33 -1.50 10.47
C ILE A 30 -9.64 -1.65 11.23
N VAL A 31 -10.77 -1.32 10.62
CA VAL A 31 -12.11 -1.52 11.21
C VAL A 31 -13.06 -2.04 10.14
N TYR A 32 -13.79 -3.09 10.46
CA TYR A 32 -14.82 -3.66 9.59
C TYR A 32 -16.03 -4.06 10.43
N ASN A 33 -17.24 -3.69 9.97
CA ASN A 33 -18.50 -3.93 10.68
C ASN A 33 -18.47 -3.41 12.13
N GLY A 34 -17.85 -2.24 12.34
CA GLY A 34 -17.73 -1.65 13.68
C GLY A 34 -16.75 -2.33 14.61
N ILE A 35 -16.05 -3.37 14.13
CA ILE A 35 -15.10 -4.14 14.92
C ILE A 35 -13.68 -3.74 14.51
N GLN A 36 -12.85 -3.39 15.51
CA GLN A 36 -11.43 -3.16 15.28
C GLN A 36 -10.73 -4.50 14.99
N LEU A 37 -9.88 -4.49 13.98
CA LEU A 37 -9.19 -5.70 13.51
C LEU A 37 -7.88 -5.96 14.29
N ILE A 38 -7.84 -5.55 15.55
CA ILE A 38 -6.71 -5.81 16.44
C ILE A 38 -6.54 -7.32 16.58
N GLY A 39 -5.31 -7.80 16.43
CA GLY A 39 -5.00 -9.23 16.45
C GLY A 39 -5.08 -9.90 15.09
N LYS A 40 -5.73 -9.31 14.11
CA LYS A 40 -5.72 -9.84 12.74
C LYS A 40 -4.37 -9.59 12.07
N THR A 41 -3.84 -10.60 11.41
CA THR A 41 -2.55 -10.50 10.73
C THR A 41 -2.63 -9.63 9.47
N SER A 42 -1.49 -9.18 9.00
CA SER A 42 -1.41 -8.43 7.74
C SER A 42 -1.99 -9.25 6.59
N LYS A 43 -1.69 -10.55 6.54
CA LYS A 43 -2.23 -11.46 5.53
C LYS A 43 -3.76 -11.53 5.58
N GLU A 44 -4.33 -11.65 6.79
CA GLU A 44 -5.78 -11.71 6.98
C GLU A 44 -6.46 -10.41 6.54
N ARG A 45 -5.84 -9.26 6.83
CA ARG A 45 -6.37 -7.96 6.41
C ARG A 45 -6.32 -7.77 4.90
N VAL A 46 -5.26 -8.23 4.24
CA VAL A 46 -5.16 -8.21 2.77
C VAL A 46 -6.24 -9.10 2.15
N GLU A 47 -6.45 -10.30 2.68
CA GLU A 47 -7.50 -11.20 2.20
C GLU A 47 -8.89 -10.59 2.35
N LEU A 48 -9.13 -9.88 3.45
CA LEU A 48 -10.41 -9.18 3.65
C LEU A 48 -10.63 -8.08 2.61
N LEU A 49 -9.58 -7.31 2.31
CA LEU A 49 -9.66 -6.29 1.26
C LEU A 49 -9.94 -6.91 -0.11
N ASP A 50 -9.32 -8.05 -0.40
CA ASP A 50 -9.57 -8.79 -1.65
C ASP A 50 -11.04 -9.16 -1.79
N ASN A 51 -11.64 -9.65 -0.71
CA ASN A 51 -13.04 -10.06 -0.71
C ASN A 51 -14.01 -8.88 -0.80
N LEU A 52 -13.65 -7.74 -0.19
CA LEU A 52 -14.53 -6.57 -0.14
C LEU A 52 -14.51 -5.75 -1.44
N TYR A 53 -13.36 -5.59 -2.05
CA TYR A 53 -13.16 -4.65 -3.17
C TYR A 53 -12.84 -5.32 -4.49
N GLY A 54 -12.61 -6.61 -4.49
CA GLY A 54 -12.20 -7.32 -5.68
C GLY A 54 -10.71 -7.13 -5.99
N ILE A 55 -10.23 -7.92 -6.92
CA ILE A 55 -8.85 -7.90 -7.39
C ILE A 55 -8.89 -7.93 -8.91
N HIS A 56 -8.41 -6.87 -9.54
CA HIS A 56 -8.32 -6.81 -10.99
C HIS A 56 -6.90 -6.36 -11.36
N GLU A 57 -6.25 -7.15 -12.18
CA GLU A 57 -4.96 -6.75 -12.75
C GLU A 57 -5.13 -5.54 -13.66
N CYS A 58 -4.13 -4.69 -13.68
CA CYS A 58 -4.09 -3.53 -14.57
C CYS A 58 -2.69 -3.40 -15.18
N ASP A 59 -2.49 -2.37 -15.98
CA ASP A 59 -1.21 -2.14 -16.64
C ASP A 59 -0.11 -1.62 -15.71
N ASP A 60 -0.46 -1.29 -14.47
CA ASP A 60 0.51 -0.85 -13.47
C ASP A 60 0.99 -2.04 -12.63
N LYS A 61 2.31 -2.25 -12.60
CA LYS A 61 2.93 -3.37 -11.90
C LYS A 61 2.73 -3.35 -10.39
N PHE A 62 2.55 -2.17 -9.80
CA PHE A 62 2.53 -1.98 -8.36
C PHE A 62 1.14 -1.80 -7.77
N LEU A 63 0.12 -1.83 -8.61
CA LEU A 63 -1.26 -1.56 -8.22
C LEU A 63 -2.19 -2.67 -8.68
N LEU A 64 -3.27 -2.82 -7.92
CA LEU A 64 -4.44 -3.60 -8.30
C LEU A 64 -5.64 -2.65 -8.42
N LYS A 65 -6.45 -2.87 -9.43
CA LYS A 65 -7.71 -2.17 -9.59
C LYS A 65 -8.78 -2.81 -8.72
N THR A 66 -9.68 -1.99 -8.17
CA THR A 66 -10.84 -2.49 -7.41
C THR A 66 -12.11 -2.43 -8.27
N ASP A 67 -13.22 -2.92 -7.71
CA ASP A 67 -14.55 -2.83 -8.34
C ASP A 67 -15.08 -1.40 -8.39
N ILE A 68 -14.46 -0.48 -7.63
CA ILE A 68 -14.86 0.92 -7.59
C ILE A 68 -13.94 1.74 -8.50
N GLU A 69 -14.54 2.53 -9.39
CA GLU A 69 -13.79 3.40 -10.29
C GLU A 69 -12.93 4.39 -9.52
N ASN A 70 -11.68 4.62 -9.96
CA ASN A 70 -10.70 5.50 -9.34
C ASN A 70 -10.24 5.10 -7.93
N VAL A 71 -10.56 3.87 -7.52
CA VAL A 71 -10.09 3.30 -6.27
C VAL A 71 -9.19 2.11 -6.58
N TYR A 72 -7.96 2.16 -6.07
CA TYR A 72 -6.93 1.15 -6.31
C TYR A 72 -6.39 0.63 -4.97
N ARG A 73 -5.69 -0.48 -5.04
CA ARG A 73 -4.99 -1.06 -3.90
C ARG A 73 -3.53 -1.24 -4.25
N VAL A 74 -2.67 -1.10 -3.25
CA VAL A 74 -1.27 -1.46 -3.45
C VAL A 74 -1.16 -2.96 -3.64
N LYS A 75 -0.30 -3.38 -4.56
CA LYS A 75 0.00 -4.78 -4.76
C LYS A 75 0.99 -5.25 -3.69
N THR A 76 0.74 -6.43 -3.14
CA THR A 76 1.62 -7.03 -2.14
C THR A 76 2.57 -8.01 -2.82
N PHE A 77 3.85 -7.92 -2.48
CA PHE A 77 4.89 -8.80 -2.99
C PHE A 77 5.47 -9.61 -1.84
N TYR A 78 5.85 -10.86 -2.11
CA TYR A 78 6.32 -11.80 -1.10
C TYR A 78 7.78 -12.20 -1.27
N SER A 79 8.43 -11.78 -2.36
CA SER A 79 9.81 -12.10 -2.68
C SER A 79 10.38 -11.07 -3.67
N ASN A 80 11.68 -11.20 -3.98
CA ASN A 80 12.39 -10.35 -4.96
C ASN A 80 12.35 -8.85 -4.61
N PHE A 81 12.42 -8.52 -3.33
CA PHE A 81 12.21 -7.15 -2.83
C PHE A 81 13.22 -6.15 -3.38
N LYS A 82 14.49 -6.55 -3.54
CA LYS A 82 15.50 -5.65 -4.09
C LYS A 82 15.18 -5.26 -5.53
N SER A 83 14.82 -6.22 -6.35
CA SER A 83 14.44 -5.99 -7.74
C SER A 83 13.21 -5.10 -7.84
N ILE A 84 12.22 -5.35 -6.99
CA ILE A 84 10.99 -4.56 -6.93
C ILE A 84 11.31 -3.11 -6.49
N PHE A 85 12.15 -2.94 -5.47
CA PHE A 85 12.56 -1.63 -5.01
C PHE A 85 13.30 -0.84 -6.10
N ASP A 86 14.22 -1.50 -6.81
CA ASP A 86 15.01 -0.87 -7.87
C ASP A 86 14.10 -0.37 -9.01
N GLU A 87 13.05 -1.10 -9.35
CA GLU A 87 12.06 -0.65 -10.33
C GLU A 87 11.16 0.47 -9.77
N LEU A 88 10.71 0.31 -8.54
CA LEU A 88 9.75 1.22 -7.90
C LEU A 88 10.33 2.62 -7.74
N VAL A 89 11.62 2.75 -7.40
CA VAL A 89 12.25 4.05 -7.22
C VAL A 89 12.35 4.88 -8.51
N GLN A 90 12.18 4.24 -9.66
CA GLN A 90 12.13 4.92 -10.94
C GLN A 90 10.76 5.55 -11.22
N VAL A 91 9.74 5.17 -10.45
CA VAL A 91 8.37 5.67 -10.63
C VAL A 91 8.14 6.88 -9.75
N ASP A 92 7.73 7.98 -10.37
CA ASP A 92 7.61 9.29 -9.72
C ASP A 92 6.67 9.27 -8.50
N MET A 93 5.52 8.60 -8.62
CA MET A 93 4.49 8.63 -7.59
C MET A 93 4.83 7.85 -6.31
N TRP A 94 5.80 6.95 -6.35
CA TRP A 94 6.14 6.10 -5.21
C TRP A 94 7.30 6.65 -4.40
N GLU A 95 7.17 6.64 -3.07
CA GLU A 95 8.24 7.06 -2.16
C GLU A 95 9.16 5.92 -1.76
N GLY A 96 8.67 4.70 -1.74
CA GLY A 96 9.42 3.54 -1.34
C GLY A 96 8.54 2.34 -1.03
N LEU A 97 9.08 1.39 -0.28
CA LEU A 97 8.39 0.16 0.12
C LEU A 97 8.12 0.16 1.62
N VAL A 98 7.01 -0.47 2.00
CA VAL A 98 6.71 -0.84 3.38
C VAL A 98 6.81 -2.34 3.50
N PHE A 99 7.69 -2.82 4.38
CA PHE A 99 7.84 -4.24 4.68
C PHE A 99 7.01 -4.58 5.90
N LYS A 100 6.23 -5.65 5.80
CA LYS A 100 5.41 -6.15 6.91
C LYS A 100 5.62 -7.65 7.03
N ARG A 101 5.64 -8.13 8.27
CA ARG A 101 5.54 -9.57 8.50
C ARG A 101 4.11 -10.00 8.20
N SER A 102 3.94 -11.01 7.35
CA SER A 102 2.60 -11.47 6.94
C SER A 102 1.76 -11.99 8.11
N ASN A 103 2.42 -12.55 9.13
CA ASN A 103 1.78 -13.09 10.33
C ASN A 103 1.76 -12.11 11.51
N ALA A 104 2.19 -10.86 11.32
CA ALA A 104 2.18 -9.88 12.39
C ALA A 104 0.77 -9.34 12.60
N PRO A 105 0.25 -9.40 13.84
CA PRO A 105 -1.08 -8.89 14.13
C PRO A 105 -1.11 -7.36 14.17
N LEU A 106 -2.27 -6.79 13.89
CA LEU A 106 -2.51 -5.37 14.12
C LEU A 106 -2.53 -5.13 15.63
N GLU A 107 -1.69 -4.22 16.09
CA GLU A 107 -1.62 -3.83 17.48
C GLU A 107 -2.45 -2.59 17.74
N GLY A 108 -3.08 -2.53 18.91
CA GLY A 108 -3.89 -1.39 19.32
C GLY A 108 -3.13 -0.46 20.26
N GLY A 109 -3.74 0.69 20.51
CA GLY A 109 -3.24 1.67 21.46
C GLY A 109 -2.01 2.41 20.99
N ASN A 110 -1.17 2.83 21.94
CA ASN A 110 0.02 3.64 21.69
C ASN A 110 1.28 2.79 21.44
N SER A 111 1.15 1.47 21.33
CA SER A 111 2.29 0.59 21.07
C SER A 111 2.67 0.68 19.61
N PRO A 112 3.83 1.23 19.25
CA PRO A 112 4.26 1.21 17.87
C PRO A 112 4.58 -0.23 17.45
N ASN A 113 4.21 -0.58 16.21
CA ASN A 113 4.54 -1.87 15.60
C ASN A 113 6.04 -1.93 15.24
N LYS A 114 6.91 -1.81 16.25
CA LYS A 114 8.34 -1.62 16.04
C LYS A 114 9.02 -2.75 15.28
N ASN A 115 8.48 -3.98 15.40
CA ASN A 115 9.11 -5.17 14.82
C ASN A 115 8.29 -5.80 13.71
N SER A 116 7.13 -5.22 13.37
CA SER A 116 6.22 -5.82 12.39
C SER A 116 6.22 -5.14 11.04
N SER A 117 6.68 -3.88 10.98
CA SER A 117 6.77 -3.17 9.71
C SER A 117 7.90 -2.13 9.73
N PHE A 118 8.46 -1.86 8.58
CA PHE A 118 9.43 -0.78 8.39
C PHE A 118 9.36 -0.26 6.95
N LYS A 119 9.80 1.00 6.77
CA LYS A 119 9.81 1.66 5.46
C LYS A 119 11.22 1.80 4.95
N ILE A 120 11.41 1.59 3.64
CA ILE A 120 12.60 1.98 2.91
C ILE A 120 12.16 2.98 1.84
N ARG A 121 12.68 4.20 1.93
CA ARG A 121 12.36 5.29 1.01
C ARG A 121 13.44 5.47 -0.03
N LYS A 122 13.05 5.90 -1.23
CA LYS A 122 14.01 6.31 -2.24
C LYS A 122 14.65 7.64 -1.85
N LEU A 123 15.89 7.85 -2.29
CA LEU A 123 16.57 9.13 -2.14
C LEU A 123 15.96 10.12 -3.14
N THR A 124 15.75 11.35 -2.70
CA THR A 124 15.33 12.44 -3.56
C THR A 124 16.46 13.43 -3.79
N LYS A 125 16.43 14.13 -4.92
CA LYS A 125 17.43 15.13 -5.25
C LYS A 125 17.45 16.33 -4.28
N ASN A 126 16.42 16.46 -3.46
CA ASN A 126 16.28 17.56 -2.52
C ASN A 126 16.85 17.26 -1.14
N TYR A 127 17.38 16.05 -0.92
CA TYR A 127 18.09 15.74 0.30
C TYR A 127 19.53 16.25 0.18
N LEU A 128 19.74 17.43 0.69
CA LEU A 128 21.07 18.01 0.84
C LEU A 128 21.50 17.77 2.28
N TYR A 129 22.54 17.01 2.41
CA TYR A 129 23.11 16.68 3.70
C TYR A 129 24.42 17.41 3.88
#